data_b27122276e222cdb43b59bdf5470a3c7
#
_entry.id   b27122276e222cdb43b59bdf5470a3c7
#
_cell.length_a   1.000
_cell.length_b   1.000
_cell.length_c   1.000
_cell.angle_alpha   90.00
_cell.angle_beta   90.00
_cell.angle_gamma   90.00
#
_symmetry.space_group_name_H-M   'P 1'
#
loop_
_entity.id
_entity.type
_entity.pdbx_description
1 polymer ?
#
loop_
_entity_poly.entity_id
_entity_poly.type
_entity_poly.pdbx_seq_one_letter_code
_entity_poly.pdbx_strand_id
1 'polypeptide(L)'
;MRNIRVQLAVALVSSLLSLPAASAFGQAPSNAQIVEDARTDYYNLPQQGLKEFRCDLRVDWGTALDSRKTDAAGREELLAELRQTHFEAAVGTSGAPRVSLRFEGAAPSDDLAARVHAATAGVQRSLSGALDEFSSLLFGSPLPPDRDYHVEAQGDLLRIAFGSDEVRIVETMNKDHAIEEMIIATQHATVTVRPQYKRDEKGFLPVVIDSSVAAAGADRVETHVEIAYQAVEGFALPQNVAVRDKQVAAGAPVEFSFSNYQVTR
;
A
#
# COMPACT_ATOMS: atom_id res chain seq x y z
N MET A 1 -68.85 31.97 -50.51
CA MET A 1 -68.14 30.73 -50.28
C MET A 1 -66.64 31.01 -50.08
N ARG A 2 -66.31 31.54 -48.98
CA ARG A 2 -64.89 31.83 -48.55
C ARG A 2 -65.00 31.98 -47.06
N ASN A 3 -64.42 31.07 -46.26
CA ASN A 3 -64.08 31.26 -44.86
C ASN A 3 -64.10 29.94 -44.00
N ILE A 4 -63.87 28.75 -44.61
CA ILE A 4 -63.84 27.49 -43.85
C ILE A 4 -62.43 26.84 -43.81
N ARG A 5 -61.42 27.47 -44.46
CA ARG A 5 -60.07 26.85 -44.55
C ARG A 5 -59.01 27.43 -43.62
N VAL A 6 -59.35 28.43 -42.78
CA VAL A 6 -58.31 29.06 -41.89
C VAL A 6 -58.43 28.65 -40.43
N GLN A 7 -59.50 27.96 -40.03
CA GLN A 7 -59.63 27.54 -38.59
C GLN A 7 -59.14 26.19 -38.23
N LEU A 8 -58.61 25.38 -39.18
CA LEU A 8 -58.09 24.02 -38.88
C LEU A 8 -56.58 23.97 -38.73
N ALA A 9 -55.83 25.03 -38.91
CA ALA A 9 -54.38 25.06 -38.82
C ALA A 9 -53.83 25.54 -37.45
N VAL A 10 -54.69 26.06 -36.58
CA VAL A 10 -54.27 26.64 -35.29
C VAL A 10 -54.43 25.64 -34.12
N ALA A 11 -55.21 24.55 -34.30
CA ALA A 11 -55.48 23.57 -33.24
C ALA A 11 -54.44 22.43 -33.12
N LEU A 12 -53.45 22.35 -34.04
CA LEU A 12 -52.48 21.26 -34.10
C LEU A 12 -51.06 21.62 -33.58
N VAL A 13 -50.85 22.90 -33.21
CA VAL A 13 -49.53 23.36 -32.70
C VAL A 13 -49.48 23.45 -31.16
N SER A 14 -50.66 23.40 -30.49
CA SER A 14 -50.72 23.57 -29.03
C SER A 14 -50.60 22.24 -28.21
N SER A 15 -50.48 21.08 -28.84
CA SER A 15 -50.41 19.81 -28.14
C SER A 15 -49.03 19.12 -28.11
N LEU A 16 -47.97 19.84 -28.57
CA LEU A 16 -46.59 19.30 -28.63
C LEU A 16 -45.62 19.92 -27.60
N LEU A 17 -46.11 20.68 -26.63
CA LEU A 17 -45.30 21.41 -25.66
C LEU A 17 -45.50 20.99 -24.18
N SER A 18 -45.99 19.82 -23.94
CA SER A 18 -46.00 19.22 -22.58
C SER A 18 -45.39 17.83 -22.55
N LEU A 19 -44.14 17.72 -23.06
CA LEU A 19 -43.25 16.67 -22.56
C LEU A 19 -42.79 17.12 -21.16
N PRO A 20 -43.09 16.36 -20.09
CA PRO A 20 -42.44 16.62 -18.85
C PRO A 20 -40.95 16.38 -19.14
N ALA A 21 -40.15 17.42 -19.05
CA ALA A 21 -38.73 17.28 -18.85
C ALA A 21 -38.57 16.47 -17.52
N ALA A 22 -38.58 15.16 -17.63
CA ALA A 22 -38.06 14.31 -16.58
C ALA A 22 -36.60 14.73 -16.41
N SER A 23 -36.37 15.70 -15.51
CA SER A 23 -35.09 16.01 -14.99
C SER A 23 -34.59 14.73 -14.36
N ALA A 24 -33.82 13.96 -15.12
CA ALA A 24 -32.98 12.92 -14.57
C ALA A 24 -31.92 13.66 -13.74
N PHE A 25 -32.33 14.21 -12.61
CA PHE A 25 -31.41 14.52 -11.53
C PHE A 25 -30.86 13.15 -11.12
N GLY A 26 -29.70 12.79 -11.67
CA GLY A 26 -28.96 11.65 -11.19
C GLY A 26 -28.87 11.80 -9.68
N GLN A 27 -29.42 10.85 -8.95
CA GLN A 27 -29.31 10.80 -7.50
C GLN A 27 -27.81 10.82 -7.18
N ALA A 28 -27.37 11.73 -6.33
CA ALA A 28 -25.99 11.75 -5.89
C ALA A 28 -25.63 10.34 -5.36
N PRO A 29 -24.47 9.78 -5.70
CA PRO A 29 -24.08 8.44 -5.28
C PRO A 29 -24.14 8.35 -3.76
N SER A 30 -24.61 7.22 -3.24
CA SER A 30 -24.61 6.97 -1.79
C SER A 30 -23.16 6.77 -1.30
N ASN A 31 -22.91 6.97 0.00
CA ASN A 31 -21.60 6.71 0.60
C ASN A 31 -21.09 5.29 0.29
N ALA A 32 -21.99 4.30 0.31
CA ALA A 32 -21.67 2.92 -0.03
C ALA A 32 -21.22 2.77 -1.49
N GLN A 33 -21.88 3.48 -2.43
CA GLN A 33 -21.51 3.45 -3.84
C GLN A 33 -20.14 4.11 -4.07
N ILE A 34 -19.87 5.26 -3.43
CA ILE A 34 -18.57 5.96 -3.53
C ILE A 34 -17.43 5.05 -3.07
N VAL A 35 -17.61 4.37 -1.92
CA VAL A 35 -16.60 3.46 -1.38
C VAL A 35 -16.41 2.23 -2.25
N GLU A 36 -17.50 1.67 -2.81
CA GLU A 36 -17.42 0.51 -3.69
C GLU A 36 -16.71 0.83 -5.00
N ASP A 37 -17.05 1.97 -5.63
CA ASP A 37 -16.38 2.43 -6.84
C ASP A 37 -14.89 2.66 -6.58
N ALA A 38 -14.53 3.32 -5.48
CA ALA A 38 -13.16 3.54 -5.09
C ALA A 38 -12.40 2.23 -4.84
N ARG A 39 -13.03 1.23 -4.19
CA ARG A 39 -12.42 -0.08 -3.91
C ARG A 39 -11.96 -0.78 -5.18
N THR A 40 -12.69 -0.65 -6.28
CA THR A 40 -12.36 -1.30 -7.55
C THR A 40 -11.14 -0.69 -8.24
N ASP A 41 -10.76 0.52 -7.87
CA ASP A 41 -9.59 1.21 -8.44
C ASP A 41 -8.24 0.72 -7.86
N TYR A 42 -8.26 -0.07 -6.78
CA TYR A 42 -7.03 -0.56 -6.15
C TYR A 42 -6.61 -1.92 -6.69
N TYR A 43 -5.31 -2.05 -6.95
CA TYR A 43 -4.70 -3.33 -7.28
C TYR A 43 -4.79 -4.27 -6.07
N ASN A 44 -5.51 -5.37 -6.20
CA ASN A 44 -5.73 -6.32 -5.12
C ASN A 44 -5.35 -7.73 -5.58
N LEU A 45 -4.32 -8.29 -4.97
CA LEU A 45 -3.77 -9.60 -5.34
C LEU A 45 -4.76 -10.76 -5.13
N PRO A 46 -5.50 -10.84 -4.01
CA PRO A 46 -6.55 -11.84 -3.83
C PRO A 46 -7.66 -11.80 -4.87
N GLN A 47 -8.12 -10.61 -5.27
CA GLN A 47 -9.13 -10.47 -6.32
C GLN A 47 -8.64 -10.96 -7.69
N GLN A 48 -7.32 -10.95 -7.90
CA GLN A 48 -6.68 -11.51 -9.09
C GLN A 48 -6.37 -13.00 -8.96
N GLY A 49 -6.72 -13.63 -7.83
CA GLY A 49 -6.55 -15.05 -7.60
C GLY A 49 -5.24 -15.46 -6.92
N LEU A 50 -4.44 -14.52 -6.41
CA LEU A 50 -3.24 -14.83 -5.62
C LEU A 50 -3.60 -15.04 -4.17
N LYS A 51 -3.25 -16.20 -3.60
CA LYS A 51 -3.43 -16.48 -2.16
C LYS A 51 -2.17 -16.23 -1.35
N GLU A 52 -1.02 -16.64 -1.87
CA GLU A 52 0.30 -16.48 -1.23
C GLU A 52 1.38 -16.39 -2.30
N PHE A 53 2.43 -15.63 -2.04
CA PHE A 53 3.71 -15.81 -2.71
C PHE A 53 4.82 -16.07 -1.70
N ARG A 54 5.85 -16.79 -2.15
CA ARG A 54 7.13 -16.95 -1.46
C ARG A 54 8.24 -16.46 -2.37
N CYS A 55 9.30 -15.93 -1.78
CA CYS A 55 10.43 -15.44 -2.54
C CYS A 55 11.68 -15.39 -1.69
N ASP A 56 12.84 -15.34 -2.36
CA ASP A 56 14.12 -15.04 -1.75
C ASP A 56 14.37 -13.54 -1.80
N LEU A 57 15.00 -13.01 -0.75
CA LEU A 57 15.39 -11.61 -0.66
C LEU A 57 16.88 -11.52 -0.36
N ARG A 58 17.59 -10.72 -1.14
CA ARG A 58 18.97 -10.32 -0.88
C ARG A 58 19.03 -8.87 -0.46
N VAL A 59 19.92 -8.58 0.48
CA VAL A 59 20.16 -7.24 1.02
C VAL A 59 21.44 -6.68 0.40
N ASP A 60 21.44 -5.42 0.02
CA ASP A 60 22.70 -4.69 -0.22
C ASP A 60 23.36 -4.36 1.11
N TRP A 61 24.14 -5.31 1.62
CA TRP A 61 24.86 -5.18 2.88
C TRP A 61 25.91 -4.07 2.85
N GLY A 62 26.45 -3.75 1.67
CA GLY A 62 27.41 -2.64 1.51
C GLY A 62 26.77 -1.32 1.95
N THR A 63 25.62 -1.02 1.41
CA THR A 63 24.84 0.19 1.75
C THR A 63 24.25 0.11 3.15
N ALA A 64 23.70 -1.05 3.54
CA ALA A 64 23.09 -1.24 4.86
C ALA A 64 24.06 -1.05 6.04
N LEU A 65 25.34 -1.41 5.87
CA LEU A 65 26.37 -1.25 6.91
C LEU A 65 27.05 0.11 6.92
N ASP A 66 27.07 0.85 5.83
CA ASP A 66 27.68 2.20 5.77
C ASP A 66 26.99 3.19 6.71
N SER A 67 25.70 3.01 6.96
CA SER A 67 24.95 3.79 7.94
C SER A 67 25.33 3.52 9.40
N ARG A 68 26.11 2.46 9.66
CA ARG A 68 26.41 1.97 11.01
C ARG A 68 27.92 2.05 11.27
N LYS A 69 28.51 3.13 11.52
CA LYS A 69 29.92 3.39 11.95
C LYS A 69 30.66 2.15 12.49
N THR A 70 30.99 1.20 11.62
CA THR A 70 31.72 -0.03 11.97
C THR A 70 33.19 0.19 11.59
N ASP A 71 34.16 -0.28 12.41
CA ASP A 71 35.57 -0.18 12.06
C ASP A 71 35.89 -0.93 10.75
N ALA A 72 36.87 -0.42 9.99
CA ALA A 72 37.10 -0.90 8.62
C ALA A 72 37.57 -2.38 8.57
N ALA A 73 38.34 -2.86 9.53
CA ALA A 73 38.91 -4.20 9.49
C ALA A 73 37.84 -5.27 9.80
N GLY A 74 37.07 -5.07 10.86
CA GLY A 74 35.97 -5.97 11.20
C GLY A 74 34.78 -5.88 10.26
N ARG A 75 34.68 -4.82 9.44
CA ARG A 75 33.62 -4.63 8.47
C ARG A 75 33.73 -5.58 7.27
N GLU A 76 34.93 -5.75 6.70
CA GLU A 76 35.12 -6.64 5.55
C GLU A 76 34.81 -8.09 5.88
N GLU A 77 35.24 -8.57 7.06
CA GLU A 77 34.92 -9.91 7.55
C GLU A 77 33.41 -10.11 7.74
N LEU A 78 32.74 -9.14 8.38
CA LEU A 78 31.30 -9.15 8.56
C LEU A 78 30.55 -9.11 7.23
N LEU A 79 30.98 -8.29 6.28
CA LEU A 79 30.39 -8.22 4.93
C LEU A 79 30.53 -9.53 4.17
N ALA A 80 31.68 -10.23 4.29
CA ALA A 80 31.89 -11.50 3.64
C ALA A 80 30.87 -12.56 4.13
N GLU A 81 30.61 -12.60 5.43
CA GLU A 81 29.59 -13.49 6.00
C GLU A 81 28.15 -13.06 5.65
N LEU A 82 27.86 -11.78 5.74
CA LEU A 82 26.52 -11.26 5.42
C LEU A 82 26.14 -11.50 3.95
N ARG A 83 27.10 -11.50 3.03
CA ARG A 83 26.85 -11.86 1.61
C ARG A 83 26.45 -13.31 1.41
N GLN A 84 26.74 -14.19 2.37
CA GLN A 84 26.28 -15.59 2.37
C GLN A 84 24.88 -15.76 3.00
N THR A 85 24.24 -14.66 3.38
CA THR A 85 22.88 -14.69 3.92
C THR A 85 21.86 -14.23 2.89
N HIS A 86 20.68 -14.80 2.94
CA HIS A 86 19.48 -14.29 2.28
C HIS A 86 18.29 -14.47 3.23
N PHE A 87 17.21 -13.78 2.93
CA PHE A 87 15.95 -13.98 3.64
C PHE A 87 14.97 -14.71 2.72
N GLU A 88 14.17 -15.60 3.30
CA GLU A 88 12.96 -16.11 2.65
C GLU A 88 11.76 -15.36 3.23
N ALA A 89 10.87 -14.89 2.35
CA ALA A 89 9.60 -14.32 2.76
C ALA A 89 8.42 -15.13 2.23
N ALA A 90 7.35 -15.18 3.03
CA ALA A 90 6.04 -15.66 2.63
C ALA A 90 5.01 -14.58 2.97
N VAL A 91 4.25 -14.13 1.98
CA VAL A 91 3.25 -13.07 2.09
C VAL A 91 1.94 -13.56 1.47
N GLY A 92 0.84 -13.43 2.18
CA GLY A 92 -0.44 -13.95 1.69
C GLY A 92 -1.64 -13.47 2.51
N THR A 93 -2.81 -14.02 2.19
CA THR A 93 -4.08 -13.69 2.84
C THR A 93 -4.22 -14.22 4.27
N SER A 94 -3.37 -15.16 4.68
CA SER A 94 -3.50 -15.89 5.95
C SER A 94 -2.56 -15.38 7.04
N GLY A 95 -2.56 -14.10 7.32
CA GLY A 95 -1.82 -13.51 8.44
C GLY A 95 -0.65 -12.63 8.04
N ALA A 96 0.13 -12.20 9.06
CA ALA A 96 1.27 -11.33 8.86
C ALA A 96 2.36 -12.00 8.00
N PRO A 97 3.13 -11.23 7.22
CA PRO A 97 4.29 -11.71 6.49
C PRO A 97 5.27 -12.47 7.37
N ARG A 98 5.78 -13.58 6.88
CA ARG A 98 6.81 -14.36 7.58
C ARG A 98 8.14 -14.16 6.88
N VAL A 99 9.16 -13.77 7.64
CA VAL A 99 10.51 -13.56 7.16
C VAL A 99 11.47 -14.43 7.96
N SER A 100 12.25 -15.26 7.29
CA SER A 100 13.26 -16.13 7.91
C SER A 100 14.63 -15.91 7.27
N LEU A 101 15.68 -15.86 8.10
CA LEU A 101 17.07 -15.79 7.66
C LEU A 101 17.57 -17.18 7.24
N ARG A 102 18.33 -17.24 6.15
CA ARG A 102 19.04 -18.44 5.65
C ARG A 102 20.52 -18.15 5.48
N PHE A 103 21.32 -19.16 5.65
CA PHE A 103 22.78 -19.15 5.41
C PHE A 103 23.11 -20.11 4.25
N GLU A 104 23.91 -19.64 3.29
CA GLU A 104 24.36 -20.46 2.14
C GLU A 104 25.66 -21.23 2.43
N GLY A 105 26.32 -21.01 3.57
CA GLY A 105 27.61 -21.56 3.91
C GLY A 105 27.69 -22.24 5.29
N ALA A 106 28.92 -22.50 5.75
CA ALA A 106 29.16 -22.96 7.11
C ALA A 106 28.77 -21.89 8.14
N ALA A 107 28.36 -22.31 9.32
CA ALA A 107 28.07 -21.37 10.40
C ALA A 107 29.34 -20.54 10.74
N PRO A 108 29.21 -19.21 10.90
CA PRO A 108 30.34 -18.35 11.30
C PRO A 108 30.86 -18.71 12.68
N SER A 109 32.10 -18.27 12.99
CA SER A 109 32.66 -18.42 14.36
C SER A 109 31.76 -17.69 15.39
N ASP A 110 31.81 -18.10 16.66
CA ASP A 110 30.90 -17.59 17.70
C ASP A 110 30.90 -16.06 17.82
N ASP A 111 32.07 -15.39 17.77
CA ASP A 111 32.19 -13.95 17.84
C ASP A 111 31.58 -13.26 16.59
N LEU A 112 31.82 -13.83 15.41
CA LEU A 112 31.29 -13.33 14.15
C LEU A 112 29.79 -13.62 14.06
N ALA A 113 29.31 -14.75 14.57
CA ALA A 113 27.92 -15.11 14.64
C ALA A 113 27.07 -14.06 15.40
N ALA A 114 27.58 -13.59 16.54
CA ALA A 114 26.89 -12.53 17.31
C ALA A 114 26.76 -11.24 16.53
N ARG A 115 27.79 -10.84 15.78
CA ARG A 115 27.79 -9.62 14.94
C ARG A 115 26.86 -9.78 13.74
N VAL A 116 26.88 -10.93 13.07
CA VAL A 116 25.96 -11.28 11.97
C VAL A 116 24.53 -11.24 12.48
N HIS A 117 24.24 -11.88 13.61
CA HIS A 117 22.90 -11.87 14.20
C HIS A 117 22.41 -10.45 14.52
N ALA A 118 23.25 -9.60 15.11
CA ALA A 118 22.90 -8.22 15.43
C ALA A 118 22.58 -7.41 14.16
N ALA A 119 23.37 -7.58 13.09
CA ALA A 119 23.15 -6.92 11.82
C ALA A 119 21.87 -7.38 11.13
N THR A 120 21.67 -8.70 11.02
CA THR A 120 20.51 -9.30 10.36
C THR A 120 19.20 -9.06 11.10
N ALA A 121 19.19 -9.06 12.44
CA ALA A 121 17.98 -8.81 13.24
C ALA A 121 17.39 -7.41 13.02
N GLY A 122 18.26 -6.39 12.86
CA GLY A 122 17.80 -5.03 12.52
C GLY A 122 17.13 -4.97 11.15
N VAL A 123 17.80 -5.53 10.15
CA VAL A 123 17.30 -5.58 8.77
C VAL A 123 16.03 -6.43 8.66
N GLN A 124 15.97 -7.56 9.34
CA GLN A 124 14.78 -8.41 9.38
C GLN A 124 13.55 -7.66 9.92
N ARG A 125 13.71 -6.85 10.97
CA ARG A 125 12.60 -6.02 11.50
C ARG A 125 12.13 -4.99 10.49
N SER A 126 13.07 -4.27 9.84
CA SER A 126 12.72 -3.28 8.81
C SER A 126 12.01 -3.93 7.62
N LEU A 127 12.50 -5.08 7.17
CA LEU A 127 11.89 -5.85 6.09
C LEU A 127 10.49 -6.35 6.46
N SER A 128 10.33 -6.90 7.66
CA SER A 128 9.02 -7.37 8.14
C SER A 128 8.01 -6.23 8.19
N GLY A 129 8.41 -5.04 8.68
CA GLY A 129 7.55 -3.86 8.70
C GLY A 129 7.15 -3.40 7.29
N ALA A 130 8.11 -3.31 6.37
CA ALA A 130 7.83 -2.93 4.98
C ALA A 130 6.92 -3.94 4.27
N LEU A 131 7.11 -5.25 4.51
CA LEU A 131 6.24 -6.28 3.95
C LEU A 131 4.85 -6.28 4.58
N ASP A 132 4.71 -5.89 5.84
CA ASP A 132 3.42 -5.76 6.51
C ASP A 132 2.62 -4.59 5.92
N GLU A 133 3.25 -3.41 5.72
CA GLU A 133 2.65 -2.27 5.02
C GLU A 133 2.26 -2.65 3.58
N PHE A 134 3.16 -3.29 2.84
CA PHE A 134 2.89 -3.80 1.50
C PHE A 134 1.71 -4.78 1.48
N SER A 135 1.70 -5.74 2.41
CA SER A 135 0.63 -6.73 2.52
C SER A 135 -0.72 -6.08 2.80
N SER A 136 -0.76 -5.10 3.70
CA SER A 136 -2.01 -4.40 4.04
C SER A 136 -2.61 -3.66 2.85
N LEU A 137 -1.78 -3.14 1.94
CA LEU A 137 -2.23 -2.39 0.77
C LEU A 137 -2.60 -3.28 -0.42
N LEU A 138 -1.95 -4.44 -0.59
CA LEU A 138 -2.11 -5.28 -1.79
C LEU A 138 -2.83 -6.62 -1.55
N PHE A 139 -2.75 -7.20 -0.35
CA PHE A 139 -3.54 -8.37 0.04
C PHE A 139 -4.80 -7.99 0.81
N GLY A 140 -4.75 -6.89 1.56
CA GLY A 140 -5.93 -6.23 2.08
C GLY A 140 -6.61 -5.36 1.02
N SER A 141 -7.64 -4.67 1.43
CA SER A 141 -8.16 -3.51 0.71
C SER A 141 -8.01 -2.33 1.63
N PRO A 142 -7.50 -1.18 1.17
CA PRO A 142 -7.54 0.02 1.99
C PRO A 142 -8.98 0.36 2.42
N LEU A 143 -9.95 -0.02 1.60
CA LEU A 143 -11.38 0.09 1.87
C LEU A 143 -11.99 -1.32 2.07
N PRO A 144 -11.86 -1.97 3.26
CA PRO A 144 -12.36 -3.32 3.48
C PRO A 144 -13.87 -3.43 3.21
N PRO A 145 -14.37 -4.56 2.66
CA PRO A 145 -15.80 -4.79 2.59
C PRO A 145 -16.41 -4.91 4.01
N ASP A 146 -17.72 -4.78 4.10
CA ASP A 146 -18.50 -5.03 5.33
C ASP A 146 -18.13 -4.10 6.51
N ARG A 147 -17.84 -2.84 6.23
CA ARG A 147 -17.63 -1.78 7.22
C ARG A 147 -18.67 -0.68 7.07
N ASP A 148 -19.05 -0.09 8.19
CA ASP A 148 -19.84 1.13 8.20
C ASP A 148 -18.92 2.31 7.91
N TYR A 149 -19.12 2.94 6.75
CA TYR A 149 -18.34 4.08 6.30
C TYR A 149 -19.07 5.38 6.54
N HIS A 150 -18.37 6.32 7.16
CA HIS A 150 -18.78 7.71 7.21
C HIS A 150 -17.96 8.50 6.18
N VAL A 151 -18.62 9.05 5.16
CA VAL A 151 -17.99 9.77 4.06
C VAL A 151 -18.40 11.23 4.12
N GLU A 152 -17.40 12.12 4.13
CA GLU A 152 -17.57 13.58 4.12
C GLU A 152 -16.79 14.17 2.95
N ALA A 153 -17.45 15.04 2.16
CA ALA A 153 -16.76 15.82 1.13
C ALA A 153 -16.06 17.03 1.76
N GLN A 154 -14.78 17.22 1.46
CA GLN A 154 -13.96 18.34 1.90
C GLN A 154 -13.30 19.02 0.69
N GLY A 155 -14.05 19.87 -0.03
CA GLY A 155 -13.60 20.44 -1.30
C GLY A 155 -13.44 19.36 -2.37
N ASP A 156 -12.23 19.21 -2.90
CA ASP A 156 -11.90 18.18 -3.91
C ASP A 156 -11.49 16.84 -3.29
N LEU A 157 -11.54 16.71 -1.97
CA LEU A 157 -11.18 15.52 -1.23
C LEU A 157 -12.42 14.85 -0.61
N LEU A 158 -12.32 13.54 -0.43
CA LEU A 158 -13.26 12.72 0.33
C LEU A 158 -12.55 12.26 1.61
N ARG A 159 -13.17 12.51 2.74
CA ARG A 159 -12.73 11.99 4.02
C ARG A 159 -13.60 10.79 4.39
N ILE A 160 -12.99 9.62 4.51
CA ILE A 160 -13.66 8.35 4.79
C ILE A 160 -13.22 7.87 6.17
N ALA A 161 -14.15 7.68 7.09
CA ALA A 161 -13.87 7.20 8.44
C ALA A 161 -14.61 5.89 8.70
N PHE A 162 -13.90 4.93 9.32
CA PHE A 162 -14.44 3.63 9.73
C PHE A 162 -13.63 3.03 10.88
N GLY A 163 -14.07 1.90 11.40
CA GLY A 163 -13.37 1.19 12.47
C GLY A 163 -14.24 0.90 13.67
N SER A 164 -13.63 0.84 14.85
CA SER A 164 -14.26 0.57 16.13
C SER A 164 -13.79 1.59 17.19
N ASP A 165 -14.28 1.46 18.43
CA ASP A 165 -13.80 2.28 19.54
C ASP A 165 -12.31 2.03 19.87
N GLU A 166 -11.79 0.85 19.55
CA GLU A 166 -10.39 0.48 19.79
C GLU A 166 -9.46 0.93 18.67
N VAL A 167 -9.94 0.89 17.41
CA VAL A 167 -9.16 1.22 16.20
C VAL A 167 -10.02 2.08 15.30
N ARG A 168 -9.64 3.34 15.15
CA ARG A 168 -10.25 4.28 14.21
C ARG A 168 -9.35 4.49 13.01
N ILE A 169 -9.91 4.36 11.83
CA ILE A 169 -9.22 4.61 10.56
C ILE A 169 -9.89 5.81 9.88
N VAL A 170 -9.07 6.73 9.41
CA VAL A 170 -9.52 7.89 8.63
C VAL A 170 -8.65 7.97 7.40
N GLU A 171 -9.27 7.91 6.23
CA GLU A 171 -8.61 8.05 4.94
C GLU A 171 -9.03 9.35 4.29
N THR A 172 -8.07 10.03 3.68
CA THR A 172 -8.29 11.19 2.80
C THR A 172 -7.97 10.76 1.38
N MET A 173 -8.95 10.87 0.51
CA MET A 173 -8.92 10.40 -0.88
C MET A 173 -9.20 11.56 -1.82
N ASN A 174 -8.51 11.62 -2.96
CA ASN A 174 -8.80 12.60 -3.99
C ASN A 174 -9.96 12.14 -4.92
N LYS A 175 -10.34 13.00 -5.85
CA LYS A 175 -11.44 12.74 -6.79
C LYS A 175 -11.20 11.57 -7.76
N ASP A 176 -9.95 11.15 -7.93
CA ASP A 176 -9.57 10.01 -8.76
C ASP A 176 -9.51 8.71 -7.93
N HIS A 177 -10.04 8.73 -6.70
CA HIS A 177 -10.07 7.66 -5.72
C HIS A 177 -8.69 7.24 -5.17
N ALA A 178 -7.63 8.01 -5.40
CA ALA A 178 -6.34 7.73 -4.78
C ALA A 178 -6.30 8.24 -3.34
N ILE A 179 -5.99 7.36 -2.38
CA ILE A 179 -5.77 7.73 -0.99
C ILE A 179 -4.47 8.53 -0.89
N GLU A 180 -4.55 9.75 -0.36
CA GLU A 180 -3.40 10.62 -0.12
C GLU A 180 -2.85 10.47 1.29
N GLU A 181 -3.72 10.17 2.25
CA GLU A 181 -3.36 9.95 3.64
C GLU A 181 -4.30 8.95 4.30
N MET A 182 -3.74 8.07 5.11
CA MET A 182 -4.47 7.18 6.01
C MET A 182 -3.95 7.40 7.44
N ILE A 183 -4.85 7.61 8.38
CA ILE A 183 -4.55 7.73 9.81
C ILE A 183 -5.21 6.57 10.54
N ILE A 184 -4.41 5.74 11.21
CA ILE A 184 -4.86 4.63 12.05
C ILE A 184 -4.58 5.03 13.49
N ALA A 185 -5.62 5.27 14.27
CA ALA A 185 -5.51 5.66 15.66
C ALA A 185 -5.99 4.54 16.58
N THR A 186 -5.17 4.20 17.57
CA THR A 186 -5.49 3.28 18.66
C THR A 186 -5.36 4.03 20.00
N GLN A 187 -5.65 3.36 21.11
CA GLN A 187 -5.43 3.92 22.45
C GLN A 187 -3.95 4.22 22.75
N HIS A 188 -3.01 3.55 22.08
CA HIS A 188 -1.58 3.58 22.40
C HIS A 188 -0.71 4.24 21.34
N ALA A 189 -1.17 4.31 20.10
CA ALA A 189 -0.39 4.82 19.00
C ALA A 189 -1.27 5.41 17.89
N THR A 190 -0.68 6.34 17.13
CA THR A 190 -1.21 6.82 15.86
C THR A 190 -0.22 6.50 14.76
N VAL A 191 -0.67 5.81 13.73
CA VAL A 191 0.08 5.54 12.50
C VAL A 191 -0.49 6.44 11.41
N THR A 192 0.38 7.18 10.72
CA THR A 192 0.01 7.94 9.52
C THR A 192 0.74 7.36 8.34
N VAL A 193 0.01 7.01 7.28
CA VAL A 193 0.54 6.46 6.03
C VAL A 193 0.18 7.39 4.88
N ARG A 194 1.15 7.75 4.04
CA ARG A 194 0.97 8.56 2.82
C ARG A 194 1.50 7.79 1.63
N PRO A 195 0.67 7.00 0.96
CA PRO A 195 1.06 6.25 -0.21
C PRO A 195 1.08 7.15 -1.45
N GLN A 196 2.01 6.86 -2.37
CA GLN A 196 1.96 7.36 -3.74
C GLN A 196 1.75 6.17 -4.67
N TYR A 197 0.86 6.32 -5.63
CA TYR A 197 0.46 5.24 -6.51
C TYR A 197 0.92 5.47 -7.94
N LYS A 198 1.23 4.37 -8.60
CA LYS A 198 1.24 4.27 -10.06
C LYS A 198 -0.05 3.60 -10.51
N ARG A 199 -0.73 4.15 -11.50
CA ARG A 199 -1.87 3.47 -12.11
C ARG A 199 -1.39 2.40 -13.07
N ASP A 200 -1.80 1.17 -12.83
CA ASP A 200 -1.64 0.00 -13.70
C ASP A 200 -2.98 -0.31 -14.38
N GLU A 201 -2.99 -1.20 -15.37
CA GLU A 201 -4.23 -1.68 -16.01
C GLU A 201 -5.21 -2.32 -15.03
N LYS A 202 -4.71 -2.84 -13.91
CA LYS A 202 -5.47 -3.55 -12.88
C LYS A 202 -5.72 -2.74 -11.60
N GLY A 203 -5.36 -1.45 -11.60
CA GLY A 203 -5.62 -0.54 -10.49
C GLY A 203 -4.39 0.21 -9.97
N PHE A 204 -4.54 0.87 -8.84
CA PHE A 204 -3.49 1.61 -8.17
C PHE A 204 -2.47 0.68 -7.48
N LEU A 205 -1.20 0.78 -7.88
CA LEU A 205 -0.06 0.11 -7.24
C LEU A 205 0.72 1.13 -6.39
N PRO A 206 0.91 0.92 -5.08
CA PRO A 206 1.73 1.80 -4.26
C PRO A 206 3.20 1.68 -4.68
N VAL A 207 3.83 2.80 -5.03
CA VAL A 207 5.25 2.85 -5.44
C VAL A 207 6.12 3.56 -4.41
N VAL A 208 5.52 4.42 -3.58
CA VAL A 208 6.16 5.04 -2.42
C VAL A 208 5.19 4.96 -1.24
N ILE A 209 5.72 4.68 -0.06
CA ILE A 209 4.97 4.71 1.19
C ILE A 209 5.78 5.52 2.20
N ASP A 210 5.27 6.69 2.57
CA ASP A 210 5.76 7.45 3.71
C ASP A 210 4.91 7.11 4.92
N SER A 211 5.50 6.56 5.96
CA SER A 211 4.78 6.24 7.19
C SER A 211 5.41 6.90 8.41
N SER A 212 4.59 7.15 9.42
CA SER A 212 5.05 7.59 10.72
C SER A 212 4.23 6.97 11.84
N VAL A 213 4.92 6.55 12.88
CA VAL A 213 4.32 5.98 14.09
C VAL A 213 4.62 6.89 15.27
N ALA A 214 3.58 7.38 15.91
CA ALA A 214 3.66 8.14 17.16
C ALA A 214 3.00 7.32 18.29
N ALA A 215 3.77 6.89 19.26
CA ALA A 215 3.28 6.16 20.43
C ALA A 215 3.52 7.00 21.71
N ALA A 216 2.66 6.81 22.72
CA ALA A 216 2.78 7.53 23.98
C ALA A 216 4.13 7.20 24.66
N GLY A 217 4.93 8.23 24.96
CA GLY A 217 6.21 8.08 25.65
C GLY A 217 7.37 7.55 24.80
N ALA A 218 7.20 7.43 23.47
CA ALA A 218 8.27 7.04 22.56
C ALA A 218 8.52 8.15 21.51
N ASP A 219 9.73 8.18 20.96
CA ASP A 219 10.05 9.04 19.83
C ASP A 219 9.22 8.63 18.61
N ARG A 220 8.82 9.61 17.82
CA ARG A 220 8.13 9.36 16.56
C ARG A 220 9.09 8.67 15.57
N VAL A 221 8.68 7.54 15.03
CA VAL A 221 9.43 6.83 13.97
C VAL A 221 8.86 7.22 12.62
N GLU A 222 9.72 7.58 11.67
CA GLU A 222 9.33 7.89 10.30
C GLU A 222 10.08 7.00 9.32
N THR A 223 9.34 6.37 8.42
CA THR A 223 9.89 5.44 7.42
C THR A 223 9.48 5.89 6.02
N HIS A 224 10.40 5.75 5.08
CA HIS A 224 10.16 5.94 3.66
C HIS A 224 10.49 4.65 2.92
N VAL A 225 9.53 4.13 2.17
CA VAL A 225 9.65 2.89 1.40
C VAL A 225 9.41 3.18 -0.07
N GLU A 226 10.35 2.80 -0.94
CA GLU A 226 10.20 2.83 -2.38
C GLU A 226 10.07 1.39 -2.92
N ILE A 227 9.14 1.15 -3.84
CA ILE A 227 8.84 -0.19 -4.36
C ILE A 227 8.89 -0.18 -5.88
N ALA A 228 9.77 -1.00 -6.44
CA ALA A 228 9.76 -1.35 -7.87
C ALA A 228 9.13 -2.72 -8.05
N TYR A 229 8.35 -2.89 -9.12
CA TYR A 229 7.59 -4.11 -9.40
C TYR A 229 8.10 -4.84 -10.64
N GLN A 230 7.93 -6.16 -10.63
CA GLN A 230 8.10 -7.05 -11.79
C GLN A 230 6.85 -7.90 -12.00
N ALA A 231 6.66 -8.35 -13.24
CA ALA A 231 5.58 -9.28 -13.56
C ALA A 231 6.02 -10.71 -13.25
N VAL A 232 5.26 -11.40 -12.39
CA VAL A 232 5.45 -12.82 -12.06
C VAL A 232 4.13 -13.53 -12.27
N GLU A 233 4.05 -14.41 -13.25
CA GLU A 233 2.84 -15.15 -13.64
C GLU A 233 1.59 -14.26 -13.81
N GLY A 234 1.78 -13.01 -14.25
CA GLY A 234 0.72 -12.03 -14.46
C GLY A 234 0.34 -11.19 -13.23
N PHE A 235 1.04 -11.38 -12.10
CA PHE A 235 0.93 -10.53 -10.92
C PHE A 235 2.07 -9.49 -10.88
N ALA A 236 1.76 -8.26 -10.44
CA ALA A 236 2.79 -7.28 -10.11
C ALA A 236 3.28 -7.56 -8.69
N LEU A 237 4.48 -8.11 -8.57
CA LEU A 237 5.15 -8.41 -7.30
C LEU A 237 6.42 -7.56 -7.14
N PRO A 238 6.90 -7.28 -5.91
CA PRO A 238 8.10 -6.48 -5.71
C PRO A 238 9.31 -7.04 -6.49
N GLN A 239 10.09 -6.17 -7.09
CA GLN A 239 11.40 -6.50 -7.65
C GLN A 239 12.49 -5.99 -6.73
N ASN A 240 12.36 -4.72 -6.34
CA ASN A 240 13.25 -4.09 -5.37
C ASN A 240 12.41 -3.26 -4.40
N VAL A 241 12.85 -3.23 -3.16
CA VAL A 241 12.30 -2.39 -2.10
C VAL A 241 13.45 -1.67 -1.42
N ALA A 242 13.38 -0.34 -1.34
CA ALA A 242 14.32 0.49 -0.60
C ALA A 242 13.63 1.06 0.64
N VAL A 243 14.19 0.83 1.82
CA VAL A 243 13.64 1.29 3.10
C VAL A 243 14.61 2.28 3.75
N ARG A 244 14.14 3.48 4.05
CA ARG A 244 14.89 4.51 4.75
C ARG A 244 14.18 4.90 6.04
N ASP A 245 14.89 4.82 7.15
CA ASP A 245 14.50 5.44 8.41
C ASP A 245 14.87 6.93 8.36
N LYS A 246 13.88 7.81 8.39
CA LYS A 246 14.09 9.27 8.29
C LYS A 246 14.73 9.87 9.55
N GLN A 247 14.72 9.16 10.67
CA GLN A 247 15.40 9.62 11.90
C GLN A 247 16.91 9.43 11.82
N VAL A 248 17.38 8.52 10.99
CA VAL A 248 18.81 8.34 10.74
C VAL A 248 19.24 9.32 9.65
N ALA A 249 19.50 10.56 10.03
CA ALA A 249 19.71 11.74 9.18
C ALA A 249 20.81 11.63 8.09
N ALA A 250 21.54 10.51 8.00
CA ALA A 250 22.59 10.26 7.01
C ALA A 250 22.61 8.81 6.53
N GLY A 251 21.58 7.99 6.86
CA GLY A 251 21.53 6.61 6.46
C GLY A 251 21.15 6.45 4.99
N ALA A 252 21.99 5.77 4.22
CA ALA A 252 21.58 5.25 2.94
C ALA A 252 20.38 4.29 3.13
N PRO A 253 19.46 4.19 2.16
CA PRO A 253 18.36 3.23 2.26
C PRO A 253 18.92 1.81 2.36
N VAL A 254 18.23 0.94 3.08
CA VAL A 254 18.47 -0.50 3.01
C VAL A 254 17.72 -1.03 1.80
N GLU A 255 18.45 -1.59 0.84
CA GLU A 255 17.89 -2.10 -0.40
C GLU A 255 17.73 -3.61 -0.35
N PHE A 256 16.57 -4.07 -0.80
CA PHE A 256 16.19 -5.48 -0.90
C PHE A 256 15.87 -5.81 -2.35
N SER A 257 16.47 -6.89 -2.87
CA SER A 257 16.16 -7.46 -4.18
C SER A 257 15.39 -8.77 -4.00
N PHE A 258 14.29 -8.91 -4.72
CA PHE A 258 13.38 -10.04 -4.63
C PHE A 258 13.55 -10.97 -5.84
N SER A 259 13.62 -12.27 -5.61
CA SER A 259 13.84 -13.29 -6.63
C SER A 259 13.18 -14.63 -6.27
N ASN A 260 13.26 -15.61 -7.18
CA ASN A 260 12.82 -16.99 -6.96
C ASN A 260 11.36 -17.10 -6.46
N TYR A 261 10.47 -16.36 -7.09
CA TYR A 261 9.07 -16.34 -6.73
C TYR A 261 8.38 -17.69 -6.94
N GLN A 262 7.60 -18.09 -5.95
CA GLN A 262 6.64 -19.19 -6.00
C GLN A 262 5.27 -18.63 -5.63
N VAL A 263 4.30 -18.74 -6.52
CA VAL A 263 2.95 -18.22 -6.30
C VAL A 263 1.95 -19.33 -6.08
N THR A 264 0.99 -19.11 -5.18
CA THR A 264 -0.15 -20.00 -4.92
C THR A 264 -1.43 -19.27 -5.27
N ARG A 265 -2.27 -19.89 -6.08
CA ARG A 265 -3.58 -19.38 -6.53
C ARG A 265 -4.73 -20.05 -5.77
#